data_db6d0a575555ad329aafe2ee56272669
#
_entry.id   db6d0a575555ad329aafe2ee56272669
#
_cell.length_a   1.000
_cell.length_b   1.000
_cell.length_c   1.000
_cell.angle_alpha   90.00
_cell.angle_beta   90.00
_cell.angle_gamma   90.00
#
_symmetry.space_group_name_H-M   'P 1'
#
loop_
_entity.id
_entity.type
_entity.pdbx_description
1 polymer ?
#
loop_
_entity_poly.entity_id
_entity_poly.type
_entity_poly.pdbx_seq_one_letter_code
_entity_poly.pdbx_strand_id
1 'polypeptide(L)'
;MVRLASWVAGGSKFHMLLEDRGSWQELAQAWQKIGLDSTLQHSLVHCSLGGDLIMTGNAAHWFVDRHIAEGRGAKTAFEEAWDGGRQLTYGALAEGAGQVADALMRSGIGREARAAMFVLDQIEFPLIFWGALKAGVVPVALNTLLSIEVYSAILRDSRAEIAFVSQELWDVVGPAVQESPHLRQIVVIGQEAQEGTLVWEAFVAGTTAAETLECSGDEIAFWLYSSGSTGAPKGVRHVHSALRHTCETFAKQVLDIQENDRVFSAAKLFFAYGLGNGMSFPMSVGATSVLFNGRPTPDTVSHILATYQPTVYYGVPTLFAALLHKWETDGAAPQVPLRCSTSAGEALPEEIGRKWRDLMGLDIIDGVGSTEMLHIFLSNRPGDVQYGTSGTAVPGYEVRLVDEDGAVVGAGVVGELLVRGESAAADYWNQRDKTRQTFKGEWTRTGDKYERSAAGRYIYCGRTDDMFKVSGIWVSPF
;
A
#
# COMPACT_ATOMS: atom_id res chain seq x y z
N MET A 1 21.13 -12.88 33.02
CA MET A 1 19.97 -11.95 33.09
C MET A 1 18.75 -12.79 33.34
N VAL A 2 18.02 -12.58 34.45
CA VAL A 2 16.85 -13.39 34.80
C VAL A 2 15.66 -12.81 34.00
N ARG A 3 14.96 -13.64 33.24
CA ARG A 3 13.77 -13.22 32.46
C ARG A 3 12.51 -13.80 33.10
N LEU A 4 11.45 -12.98 33.23
CA LEU A 4 10.16 -13.36 33.75
C LEU A 4 9.21 -13.67 32.58
N ALA A 5 8.75 -14.93 32.50
CA ALA A 5 7.66 -15.30 31.60
C ALA A 5 6.33 -15.34 32.36
N SER A 6 5.31 -14.70 31.84
CA SER A 6 3.98 -14.64 32.48
C SER A 6 2.90 -15.09 31.48
N TRP A 7 1.96 -15.94 31.91
CA TRP A 7 0.82 -16.35 31.11
C TRP A 7 -0.44 -16.55 31.94
N VAL A 8 -1.58 -16.58 31.29
CA VAL A 8 -2.89 -16.81 31.93
C VAL A 8 -3.51 -18.08 31.36
N ALA A 9 -3.84 -19.02 32.18
CA ALA A 9 -4.58 -20.23 31.82
C ALA A 9 -5.67 -20.52 32.87
N GLY A 10 -6.88 -20.76 32.38
CA GLY A 10 -8.01 -21.09 33.27
C GLY A 10 -8.35 -19.99 34.29
N GLY A 11 -8.13 -18.71 34.00
CA GLY A 11 -8.39 -17.58 34.91
C GLY A 11 -7.28 -17.29 35.93
N SER A 12 -6.21 -18.04 35.97
CA SER A 12 -5.06 -17.85 36.87
C SER A 12 -3.83 -17.33 36.13
N LYS A 13 -3.12 -16.37 36.74
CA LYS A 13 -1.84 -15.86 36.24
C LYS A 13 -0.70 -16.70 36.76
N PHE A 14 0.18 -17.13 35.85
CA PHE A 14 1.39 -17.87 36.18
C PHE A 14 2.62 -17.04 35.80
N HIS A 15 3.66 -17.12 36.63
CA HIS A 15 4.93 -16.46 36.40
C HIS A 15 6.04 -17.50 36.58
N MET A 16 6.99 -17.54 35.65
CA MET A 16 8.18 -18.39 35.76
C MET A 16 9.43 -17.55 35.52
N LEU A 17 10.40 -17.71 36.37
CA LEU A 17 11.74 -17.13 36.27
C LEU A 17 12.62 -18.11 35.49
N LEU A 18 13.22 -17.66 34.39
CA LEU A 18 14.16 -18.43 33.59
C LEU A 18 15.58 -17.88 33.80
N GLU A 19 16.51 -18.73 34.22
CA GLU A 19 17.93 -18.42 34.22
C GLU A 19 18.54 -18.73 32.85
N ASP A 20 19.51 -17.97 32.42
CA ASP A 20 20.04 -17.74 31.08
C ASP A 20 20.66 -18.96 30.36
N ARG A 21 20.39 -20.22 30.73
CA ARG A 21 20.94 -21.46 30.10
C ARG A 21 20.01 -22.67 30.07
N GLY A 22 18.69 -22.49 30.20
CA GLY A 22 17.75 -23.61 30.04
C GLY A 22 17.58 -24.03 28.60
N SER A 23 17.76 -25.32 28.27
CA SER A 23 17.55 -25.84 26.92
C SER A 23 16.06 -25.92 26.58
N TRP A 24 15.70 -25.80 25.30
CA TRP A 24 14.33 -25.99 24.79
C TRP A 24 13.70 -27.33 25.21
N GLN A 25 14.52 -28.34 25.52
CA GLN A 25 14.06 -29.63 26.01
C GLN A 25 13.51 -29.58 27.43
N GLU A 26 14.01 -28.69 28.29
CA GLU A 26 13.50 -28.52 29.66
C GLU A 26 12.17 -27.79 29.68
N LEU A 27 11.96 -26.82 28.78
CA LEU A 27 10.67 -26.15 28.59
C LEU A 27 9.61 -27.10 28.04
N ALA A 28 9.94 -27.91 27.04
CA ALA A 28 9.04 -28.90 26.48
C ALA A 28 8.62 -29.97 27.51
N GLN A 29 9.52 -30.38 28.37
CA GLN A 29 9.22 -31.33 29.48
C GLN A 29 8.37 -30.71 30.58
N ALA A 30 8.54 -29.42 30.87
CA ALA A 30 7.69 -28.69 31.81
C ALA A 30 6.26 -28.54 31.27
N TRP A 31 6.10 -28.29 29.96
CA TRP A 31 4.78 -28.19 29.32
C TRP A 31 4.03 -29.51 29.21
N GLN A 32 4.73 -30.61 28.95
CA GLN A 32 4.11 -31.96 29.00
C GLN A 32 3.57 -32.30 30.40
N LYS A 33 4.22 -31.82 31.46
CA LYS A 33 3.79 -32.04 32.83
C LYS A 33 2.50 -31.30 33.22
N ILE A 34 2.16 -30.20 32.51
CA ILE A 34 0.95 -29.39 32.75
C ILE A 34 -0.19 -29.71 31.79
N GLY A 35 -0.04 -30.75 30.94
CA GLY A 35 -1.12 -31.29 30.11
C GLY A 35 -1.65 -30.37 29.00
N LEU A 36 -0.83 -29.46 28.46
CA LEU A 36 -1.19 -28.61 27.35
C LEU A 36 -1.06 -29.34 26.01
N ASP A 37 -2.12 -29.28 25.20
CA ASP A 37 -2.20 -29.87 23.88
C ASP A 37 -1.23 -29.19 22.88
N SER A 38 -0.74 -29.98 21.92
CA SER A 38 0.22 -29.56 20.87
C SER A 38 -0.27 -28.38 20.01
N THR A 39 -1.57 -28.22 19.84
CA THR A 39 -2.20 -27.09 19.13
C THR A 39 -2.08 -25.78 19.91
N LEU A 40 -2.16 -25.82 21.24
CA LEU A 40 -1.93 -24.69 22.10
C LEU A 40 -0.45 -24.33 22.24
N GLN A 41 0.44 -25.32 22.08
CA GLN A 41 1.89 -25.09 22.11
C GLN A 41 2.36 -24.19 20.98
N HIS A 42 1.82 -24.32 19.75
CA HIS A 42 2.14 -23.45 18.61
C HIS A 42 1.62 -22.01 18.82
N SER A 43 0.43 -21.85 19.39
CA SER A 43 -0.15 -20.52 19.67
C SER A 43 0.52 -19.82 20.87
N LEU A 44 0.99 -20.58 21.87
CA LEU A 44 1.66 -20.03 23.06
C LEU A 44 3.14 -19.68 22.81
N VAL A 45 3.83 -20.40 21.91
CA VAL A 45 5.18 -20.03 21.48
C VAL A 45 5.17 -18.68 20.76
N HIS A 46 4.09 -18.35 20.05
CA HIS A 46 3.92 -17.03 19.44
C HIS A 46 3.52 -15.91 20.42
N CYS A 47 2.98 -16.27 21.61
CA CYS A 47 2.49 -15.29 22.59
C CYS A 47 3.40 -15.08 23.82
N SER A 48 4.41 -15.93 24.06
CA SER A 48 5.16 -15.96 25.33
C SER A 48 6.56 -15.37 25.28
N LEU A 49 7.02 -14.88 24.17
CA LEU A 49 8.29 -14.15 24.07
C LEU A 49 8.02 -12.63 24.03
N GLY A 50 7.37 -12.14 25.05
CA GLY A 50 7.39 -10.72 25.40
C GLY A 50 8.81 -10.31 25.81
N GLY A 51 9.52 -9.69 24.88
CA GLY A 51 10.88 -9.21 25.03
C GLY A 51 11.76 -9.79 23.90
N ASP A 52 11.85 -9.02 22.81
CA ASP A 52 12.85 -9.19 21.75
C ASP A 52 12.95 -10.58 21.06
N LEU A 53 11.83 -11.17 20.62
CA LEU A 53 11.85 -11.64 19.24
C LEU A 53 11.93 -10.35 18.43
N ILE A 54 13.10 -10.09 17.90
CA ILE A 54 13.24 -9.24 16.71
C ILE A 54 12.38 -9.96 15.67
N MET A 55 11.09 -9.64 15.64
CA MET A 55 10.26 -9.94 14.49
C MET A 55 11.02 -9.27 13.37
N THR A 56 11.48 -10.06 12.40
CA THR A 56 12.08 -9.50 11.20
C THR A 56 11.09 -8.46 10.68
N GLY A 57 11.32 -7.22 11.06
CA GLY A 57 10.37 -6.14 10.80
C GLY A 57 10.34 -5.76 9.32
N ASN A 58 11.31 -6.28 8.53
CA ASN A 58 11.38 -6.03 7.10
C ASN A 58 10.16 -6.61 6.39
N ALA A 59 9.39 -5.74 5.74
CA ALA A 59 8.17 -6.13 5.04
C ALA A 59 8.42 -7.21 3.97
N ALA A 60 9.61 -7.24 3.34
CA ALA A 60 9.94 -8.25 2.33
C ALA A 60 9.87 -9.70 2.86
N HIS A 61 10.17 -9.93 4.13
CA HIS A 61 9.97 -11.26 4.73
C HIS A 61 8.51 -11.70 4.66
N TRP A 62 7.58 -10.80 4.99
CA TRP A 62 6.16 -11.14 5.04
C TRP A 62 5.50 -11.16 3.67
N PHE A 63 5.92 -10.27 2.75
CA PHE A 63 5.31 -10.16 1.43
C PHE A 63 5.97 -11.03 0.37
N VAL A 64 7.26 -11.38 0.53
CA VAL A 64 8.04 -12.12 -0.48
C VAL A 64 8.50 -13.47 0.05
N ASP A 65 9.37 -13.48 1.06
CA ASP A 65 10.08 -14.71 1.48
C ASP A 65 9.13 -15.75 2.07
N ARG A 66 8.10 -15.33 2.80
CA ARG A 66 7.09 -16.22 3.37
C ARG A 66 6.44 -17.15 2.33
N HIS A 67 6.16 -16.63 1.13
CA HIS A 67 5.50 -17.43 0.10
C HIS A 67 6.31 -18.63 -0.36
N ILE A 68 7.63 -18.53 -0.28
CA ILE A 68 8.51 -19.68 -0.61
C ILE A 68 8.42 -20.74 0.49
N ALA A 69 8.49 -20.32 1.75
CA ALA A 69 8.36 -21.22 2.89
C ALA A 69 6.97 -21.90 2.96
N GLU A 70 5.92 -21.21 2.51
CA GLU A 70 4.54 -21.71 2.46
C GLU A 70 4.21 -22.48 1.16
N GLY A 71 5.20 -22.74 0.27
CA GLY A 71 5.03 -23.57 -0.92
C GLY A 71 4.39 -22.89 -2.13
N ARG A 72 4.27 -21.55 -2.15
CA ARG A 72 3.67 -20.79 -3.28
C ARG A 72 4.67 -20.40 -4.37
N GLY A 73 5.91 -20.91 -4.34
CA GLY A 73 6.95 -20.49 -5.26
C GLY A 73 6.59 -20.59 -6.75
N ALA A 74 5.83 -21.63 -7.15
CA ALA A 74 5.41 -21.81 -8.53
C ALA A 74 4.16 -21.01 -8.95
N LYS A 75 3.47 -20.35 -7.99
CA LYS A 75 2.25 -19.60 -8.26
C LYS A 75 2.58 -18.23 -8.87
N THR A 76 1.80 -17.80 -9.86
CA THR A 76 1.91 -16.47 -10.44
C THR A 76 1.54 -15.40 -9.41
N ALA A 77 2.48 -14.48 -9.15
CA ALA A 77 2.28 -13.30 -8.34
C ALA A 77 1.80 -12.12 -9.18
N PHE A 78 2.43 -11.90 -10.33
CA PHE A 78 2.13 -10.80 -11.24
C PHE A 78 2.03 -11.29 -12.68
N GLU A 79 1.12 -10.68 -13.45
CA GLU A 79 0.93 -10.94 -14.86
C GLU A 79 0.73 -9.61 -15.59
N GLU A 80 1.48 -9.40 -16.65
CA GLU A 80 1.42 -8.18 -17.48
C GLU A 80 0.29 -8.29 -18.51
N ALA A 81 -0.58 -7.27 -18.56
CA ALA A 81 -1.78 -7.25 -19.39
C ALA A 81 -1.59 -6.49 -20.71
N TRP A 82 -0.66 -6.96 -21.55
CA TRP A 82 -0.45 -6.47 -22.93
C TRP A 82 0.15 -7.57 -23.80
N ASP A 83 0.20 -7.34 -25.11
CA ASP A 83 0.75 -8.29 -26.09
C ASP A 83 2.23 -8.57 -25.78
N GLY A 84 2.56 -9.83 -25.58
CA GLY A 84 3.91 -10.24 -25.15
C GLY A 84 4.20 -10.01 -23.67
N GLY A 85 3.17 -9.71 -22.85
CA GLY A 85 3.30 -9.55 -21.41
C GLY A 85 3.82 -10.81 -20.73
N ARG A 86 4.61 -10.61 -19.66
CA ARG A 86 5.30 -11.67 -18.92
C ARG A 86 4.50 -12.06 -17.69
N GLN A 87 4.84 -13.22 -17.14
CA GLN A 87 4.36 -13.65 -15.81
C GLN A 87 5.54 -13.77 -14.86
N LEU A 88 5.34 -13.35 -13.61
CA LEU A 88 6.29 -13.45 -12.52
C LEU A 88 5.70 -14.33 -11.43
N THR A 89 6.32 -15.47 -11.14
CA THR A 89 5.91 -16.32 -10.02
C THR A 89 6.44 -15.76 -8.69
N TYR A 90 5.88 -16.20 -7.56
CA TYR A 90 6.40 -15.83 -6.23
C TYR A 90 7.87 -16.27 -6.05
N GLY A 91 8.26 -17.40 -6.63
CA GLY A 91 9.66 -17.88 -6.62
C GLY A 91 10.58 -16.96 -7.40
N ALA A 92 10.19 -16.61 -8.63
CA ALA A 92 10.95 -15.69 -9.46
C ALA A 92 10.99 -14.27 -8.87
N LEU A 93 9.92 -13.83 -8.19
CA LEU A 93 9.91 -12.56 -7.45
C LEU A 93 10.92 -12.57 -6.30
N ALA A 94 10.95 -13.65 -5.50
CA ALA A 94 11.86 -13.75 -4.37
C ALA A 94 13.33 -13.77 -4.83
N GLU A 95 13.64 -14.51 -5.89
CA GLU A 95 14.97 -14.58 -6.50
C GLU A 95 15.34 -13.22 -7.11
N GLY A 96 14.50 -12.65 -7.97
CA GLY A 96 14.80 -11.39 -8.66
C GLY A 96 14.90 -10.20 -7.71
N ALA A 97 14.04 -10.12 -6.68
CA ALA A 97 14.18 -9.10 -5.63
C ALA A 97 15.49 -9.27 -4.84
N GLY A 98 15.92 -10.52 -4.57
CA GLY A 98 17.23 -10.79 -3.98
C GLY A 98 18.38 -10.34 -4.89
N GLN A 99 18.26 -10.56 -6.21
CA GLN A 99 19.25 -10.10 -7.20
C GLN A 99 19.33 -8.57 -7.26
N VAL A 100 18.20 -7.87 -7.20
CA VAL A 100 18.19 -6.39 -7.11
C VAL A 100 18.85 -5.92 -5.82
N ALA A 101 18.62 -6.60 -4.69
CA ALA A 101 19.28 -6.26 -3.43
C ALA A 101 20.80 -6.40 -3.53
N ASP A 102 21.31 -7.50 -4.11
CA ASP A 102 22.75 -7.69 -4.36
C ASP A 102 23.31 -6.62 -5.31
N ALA A 103 22.58 -6.28 -6.39
CA ALA A 103 23.00 -5.24 -7.33
C ALA A 103 23.13 -3.88 -6.66
N LEU A 104 22.16 -3.49 -5.79
CA LEU A 104 22.23 -2.26 -5.01
C LEU A 104 23.45 -2.22 -4.10
N MET A 105 23.71 -3.31 -3.36
CA MET A 105 24.88 -3.41 -2.48
C MET A 105 26.20 -3.32 -3.26
N ARG A 106 26.33 -4.02 -4.39
CA ARG A 106 27.52 -3.96 -5.27
C ARG A 106 27.72 -2.56 -5.87
N SER A 107 26.66 -1.84 -6.13
CA SER A 107 26.69 -0.44 -6.59
C SER A 107 27.07 0.55 -5.46
N GLY A 108 27.27 0.07 -4.24
CA GLY A 108 27.54 0.89 -3.08
C GLY A 108 26.35 1.76 -2.64
N ILE A 109 25.12 1.36 -2.99
CA ILE A 109 23.89 1.97 -2.51
C ILE A 109 23.56 1.30 -1.17
N GLY A 110 23.75 2.03 -0.09
CA GLY A 110 23.66 1.50 1.27
C GLY A 110 22.28 1.62 1.89
N ARG A 111 22.18 1.10 3.13
CA ARG A 111 20.98 1.21 3.96
C ARG A 111 20.53 2.66 4.11
N GLU A 112 19.21 2.89 4.10
CA GLU A 112 18.54 4.19 4.15
C GLU A 112 18.82 5.12 2.93
N ALA A 113 19.64 4.72 1.96
CA ALA A 113 19.73 5.42 0.69
C ALA A 113 18.38 5.36 -0.03
N ARG A 114 18.04 6.40 -0.80
CA ARG A 114 16.76 6.43 -1.55
C ARG A 114 16.98 6.00 -3.00
N ALA A 115 16.06 5.14 -3.49
CA ALA A 115 15.99 4.72 -4.87
C ALA A 115 14.75 5.35 -5.52
N ALA A 116 14.94 6.31 -6.42
CA ALA A 116 13.85 6.94 -7.15
C ALA A 116 13.31 5.97 -8.23
N MET A 117 12.01 5.71 -8.23
CA MET A 117 11.36 4.78 -9.14
C MET A 117 10.43 5.54 -10.09
N PHE A 118 10.88 5.81 -11.30
CA PHE A 118 10.07 6.26 -12.44
C PHE A 118 9.70 5.04 -13.29
N VAL A 119 8.95 4.13 -12.68
CA VAL A 119 8.71 2.80 -13.23
C VAL A 119 7.21 2.62 -13.48
N LEU A 120 6.87 2.19 -14.69
CA LEU A 120 5.51 1.83 -15.07
C LEU A 120 5.06 0.56 -14.32
N ASP A 121 3.74 0.28 -14.35
CA ASP A 121 3.18 -0.93 -13.73
C ASP A 121 3.54 -2.16 -14.57
N GLN A 122 4.75 -2.65 -14.39
CA GLN A 122 5.38 -3.80 -15.05
C GLN A 122 6.16 -4.63 -14.03
N ILE A 123 6.66 -5.80 -14.41
CA ILE A 123 7.31 -6.76 -13.51
C ILE A 123 8.51 -6.16 -12.76
N GLU A 124 9.25 -5.24 -13.35
CA GLU A 124 10.39 -4.60 -12.68
C GLU A 124 9.97 -3.73 -11.49
N PHE A 125 8.73 -3.21 -11.45
CA PHE A 125 8.27 -2.41 -10.32
C PHE A 125 8.32 -3.22 -8.99
N PRO A 126 7.64 -4.37 -8.84
CA PRO A 126 7.74 -5.16 -7.62
C PRO A 126 9.15 -5.72 -7.38
N LEU A 127 9.92 -6.05 -8.42
CA LEU A 127 11.32 -6.50 -8.25
C LEU A 127 12.18 -5.42 -7.61
N ILE A 128 12.09 -4.18 -8.08
CA ILE A 128 12.84 -3.04 -7.55
C ILE A 128 12.36 -2.68 -6.15
N PHE A 129 11.03 -2.57 -5.95
CA PHE A 129 10.45 -2.18 -4.67
C PHE A 129 10.87 -3.15 -3.55
N TRP A 130 10.63 -4.44 -3.74
CA TRP A 130 10.98 -5.46 -2.74
C TRP A 130 12.48 -5.69 -2.63
N GLY A 131 13.22 -5.61 -3.72
CA GLY A 131 14.69 -5.70 -3.71
C GLY A 131 15.33 -4.55 -2.94
N ALA A 132 14.82 -3.34 -3.10
CA ALA A 132 15.27 -2.20 -2.30
C ALA A 132 15.01 -2.45 -0.80
N LEU A 133 13.80 -2.88 -0.41
CA LEU A 133 13.49 -3.22 0.98
C LEU A 133 14.39 -4.34 1.51
N LYS A 134 14.68 -5.38 0.71
CA LYS A 134 15.60 -6.44 1.09
C LYS A 134 17.01 -5.93 1.39
N ALA A 135 17.48 -4.94 0.66
CA ALA A 135 18.77 -4.27 0.88
C ALA A 135 18.77 -3.20 1.98
N GLY A 136 17.61 -2.87 2.57
CA GLY A 136 17.45 -1.74 3.48
C GLY A 136 17.51 -0.38 2.78
N VAL A 137 17.40 -0.37 1.45
CA VAL A 137 17.28 0.83 0.61
C VAL A 137 15.82 1.25 0.55
N VAL A 138 15.56 2.55 0.55
CA VAL A 138 14.21 3.14 0.61
C VAL A 138 13.71 3.45 -0.81
N PRO A 139 12.81 2.63 -1.41
CA PRO A 139 12.21 2.96 -2.69
C PRO A 139 11.28 4.16 -2.56
N VAL A 140 11.36 5.05 -3.53
CA VAL A 140 10.53 6.24 -3.67
C VAL A 140 9.75 6.10 -4.96
N ALA A 141 8.54 5.57 -4.87
CA ALA A 141 7.67 5.38 -6.03
C ALA A 141 7.09 6.72 -6.49
N LEU A 142 7.33 7.09 -7.74
CA LEU A 142 7.03 8.41 -8.27
C LEU A 142 5.93 8.37 -9.33
N ASN A 143 5.04 9.34 -9.26
CA ASN A 143 4.02 9.54 -10.26
C ASN A 143 4.66 9.81 -11.62
N THR A 144 4.35 8.97 -12.61
CA THR A 144 4.93 9.01 -13.96
C THR A 144 4.28 10.04 -14.90
N LEU A 145 3.34 10.85 -14.38
CA LEU A 145 2.57 11.83 -15.15
C LEU A 145 2.91 13.30 -14.76
N LEU A 146 4.00 13.51 -14.04
CA LEU A 146 4.41 14.85 -13.60
C LEU A 146 5.31 15.53 -14.65
N SER A 147 5.52 16.85 -14.48
CA SER A 147 6.43 17.60 -15.33
C SER A 147 7.89 17.44 -14.89
N ILE A 148 8.80 17.75 -15.80
CA ILE A 148 10.25 17.69 -15.57
C ILE A 148 10.69 18.57 -14.37
N GLU A 149 10.07 19.73 -14.19
CA GLU A 149 10.38 20.64 -13.08
C GLU A 149 10.04 20.02 -11.74
N VAL A 150 8.90 19.29 -11.68
CA VAL A 150 8.46 18.57 -10.48
C VAL A 150 9.39 17.38 -10.21
N TYR A 151 9.81 16.65 -11.23
CA TYR A 151 10.80 15.56 -11.08
C TYR A 151 12.12 16.08 -10.56
N SER A 152 12.64 17.18 -11.13
CA SER A 152 13.86 17.82 -10.66
C SER A 152 13.76 18.29 -9.21
N ALA A 153 12.60 18.81 -8.81
CA ALA A 153 12.35 19.22 -7.42
C ALA A 153 12.32 18.00 -6.47
N ILE A 154 11.64 16.91 -6.85
CA ILE A 154 11.57 15.67 -6.07
C ILE A 154 12.96 15.03 -5.93
N LEU A 155 13.74 14.97 -7.00
CA LEU A 155 15.10 14.39 -6.96
C LEU A 155 16.02 15.18 -6.03
N ARG A 156 15.95 16.52 -6.04
CA ARG A 156 16.69 17.37 -5.10
C ARG A 156 16.22 17.20 -3.65
N ASP A 157 14.91 17.11 -3.43
CA ASP A 157 14.34 16.92 -2.10
C ASP A 157 14.65 15.53 -1.53
N SER A 158 14.38 14.47 -2.28
CA SER A 158 14.58 13.09 -1.84
C SER A 158 16.05 12.73 -1.65
N ARG A 159 16.95 13.41 -2.36
CA ARG A 159 18.38 13.07 -2.42
C ARG A 159 18.59 11.60 -2.78
N ALA A 160 17.81 11.08 -3.74
CA ALA A 160 17.97 9.72 -4.22
C ALA A 160 19.39 9.52 -4.78
N GLU A 161 19.98 8.36 -4.49
CA GLU A 161 21.32 8.00 -4.94
C GLU A 161 21.31 7.12 -6.20
N ILE A 162 20.18 6.44 -6.46
CA ILE A 162 19.93 5.67 -7.67
C ILE A 162 18.55 5.99 -8.22
N ALA A 163 18.40 5.98 -9.53
CA ALA A 163 17.12 6.08 -10.21
C ALA A 163 16.88 4.89 -11.14
N PHE A 164 15.66 4.38 -11.13
CA PHE A 164 15.15 3.39 -12.10
C PHE A 164 14.14 4.07 -12.98
N VAL A 165 14.30 3.97 -14.30
CA VAL A 165 13.47 4.68 -15.29
C VAL A 165 12.99 3.70 -16.34
N SER A 166 11.68 3.54 -16.51
CA SER A 166 11.13 2.83 -17.69
C SER A 166 11.52 3.57 -18.96
N GLN A 167 11.98 2.85 -19.97
CA GLN A 167 12.49 3.44 -21.22
C GLN A 167 11.46 4.37 -21.88
N GLU A 168 10.18 4.03 -21.81
CA GLU A 168 9.07 4.82 -22.36
C GLU A 168 8.92 6.21 -21.72
N LEU A 169 9.50 6.39 -20.53
CA LEU A 169 9.45 7.65 -19.79
C LEU A 169 10.72 8.50 -20.01
N TRP A 170 11.71 7.98 -20.74
CA TRP A 170 13.03 8.60 -20.83
C TRP A 170 12.99 10.03 -21.37
N ASP A 171 12.19 10.30 -22.39
CA ASP A 171 12.09 11.63 -23.01
C ASP A 171 11.66 12.72 -22.01
N VAL A 172 10.87 12.35 -20.99
CA VAL A 172 10.37 13.29 -19.97
C VAL A 172 11.23 13.27 -18.71
N VAL A 173 11.65 12.07 -18.26
CA VAL A 173 12.38 11.88 -16.98
C VAL A 173 13.89 12.04 -17.17
N GLY A 174 14.44 11.65 -18.32
CA GLY A 174 15.88 11.63 -18.60
C GLY A 174 16.60 12.92 -18.24
N PRO A 175 16.15 14.09 -18.70
CA PRO A 175 16.81 15.34 -18.38
C PRO A 175 16.87 15.62 -16.84
N ALA A 176 15.79 15.30 -16.11
CA ALA A 176 15.76 15.53 -14.66
C ALA A 176 16.73 14.61 -13.89
N VAL A 177 16.85 13.33 -14.31
CA VAL A 177 17.77 12.39 -13.63
C VAL A 177 19.23 12.68 -13.99
N GLN A 178 19.52 13.08 -15.24
CA GLN A 178 20.88 13.43 -15.66
C GLN A 178 21.42 14.68 -14.97
N GLU A 179 20.57 15.65 -14.64
CA GLU A 179 20.93 16.88 -13.95
C GLU A 179 20.92 16.74 -12.41
N SER A 180 20.51 15.61 -11.86
CA SER A 180 20.38 15.44 -10.41
C SER A 180 21.76 15.36 -9.73
N PRO A 181 22.06 16.23 -8.75
CA PRO A 181 23.38 16.26 -8.11
C PRO A 181 23.62 15.10 -7.13
N HIS A 182 22.61 14.34 -6.81
CA HIS A 182 22.66 13.27 -5.81
C HIS A 182 22.72 11.86 -6.42
N LEU A 183 22.23 11.71 -7.65
CA LEU A 183 22.23 10.41 -8.32
C LEU A 183 23.68 9.99 -8.67
N ARG A 184 24.01 8.79 -8.24
CA ARG A 184 25.28 8.12 -8.53
C ARG A 184 25.13 7.12 -9.66
N GLN A 185 23.89 6.63 -9.88
CA GLN A 185 23.58 5.65 -10.87
C GLN A 185 22.16 5.82 -11.42
N ILE A 186 22.00 5.61 -12.71
CA ILE A 186 20.72 5.59 -13.40
C ILE A 186 20.59 4.26 -14.14
N VAL A 187 19.48 3.55 -13.90
CA VAL A 187 19.17 2.26 -14.53
C VAL A 187 17.93 2.44 -15.40
N VAL A 188 18.09 2.17 -16.71
CA VAL A 188 16.99 2.20 -17.67
C VAL A 188 16.40 0.80 -17.81
N ILE A 189 15.10 0.69 -17.62
CA ILE A 189 14.33 -0.54 -17.82
C ILE A 189 13.89 -0.56 -19.29
N GLY A 190 14.63 -1.25 -20.12
CA GLY A 190 14.46 -1.31 -21.57
C GLY A 190 15.69 -1.92 -22.22
N GLN A 191 15.70 -1.95 -23.56
CA GLN A 191 16.77 -2.60 -24.32
C GLN A 191 17.93 -1.65 -24.69
N GLU A 192 17.70 -0.33 -24.64
CA GLU A 192 18.66 0.66 -25.09
C GLU A 192 19.25 1.44 -23.90
N ALA A 193 20.58 1.38 -23.80
CA ALA A 193 21.30 2.23 -22.85
C ALA A 193 21.26 3.68 -23.33
N GLN A 194 21.10 4.59 -22.39
CA GLN A 194 21.25 6.03 -22.60
C GLN A 194 22.64 6.48 -22.12
N GLU A 195 23.09 7.63 -22.55
CA GLU A 195 24.41 8.14 -22.12
C GLU A 195 24.49 8.25 -20.59
N GLY A 196 25.52 7.65 -20.01
CA GLY A 196 25.74 7.65 -18.55
C GLY A 196 24.79 6.74 -17.75
N THR A 197 24.07 5.81 -18.40
CA THR A 197 23.14 4.90 -17.74
C THR A 197 23.54 3.43 -17.91
N LEU A 198 22.94 2.55 -17.08
CA LEU A 198 22.96 1.12 -17.27
C LEU A 198 21.59 0.64 -17.76
N VAL A 199 21.56 -0.38 -18.59
CA VAL A 199 20.31 -1.12 -18.85
C VAL A 199 20.02 -2.09 -17.69
N TRP A 200 18.76 -2.43 -17.51
CA TRP A 200 18.30 -3.33 -16.45
C TRP A 200 19.08 -4.65 -16.41
N GLU A 201 19.24 -5.31 -17.53
CA GLU A 201 19.94 -6.59 -17.64
C GLU A 201 21.42 -6.49 -17.17
N ALA A 202 22.08 -5.37 -17.47
CA ALA A 202 23.44 -5.12 -17.02
C ALA A 202 23.50 -4.83 -15.53
N PHE A 203 22.48 -4.16 -14.97
CA PHE A 203 22.40 -3.87 -13.54
C PHE A 203 22.27 -5.15 -12.69
N VAL A 204 21.46 -6.12 -13.13
CA VAL A 204 21.28 -7.40 -12.42
C VAL A 204 22.23 -8.49 -12.86
N ALA A 205 23.10 -8.25 -13.86
CA ALA A 205 24.01 -9.26 -14.38
C ALA A 205 25.00 -9.75 -13.33
N GLY A 206 25.16 -11.08 -13.24
CA GLY A 206 26.11 -11.73 -12.34
C GLY A 206 25.81 -11.55 -10.85
N THR A 207 24.60 -11.08 -10.50
CA THR A 207 24.13 -11.04 -9.12
C THR A 207 23.70 -12.41 -8.62
N THR A 208 23.66 -12.56 -7.31
CA THR A 208 23.05 -13.70 -6.62
C THR A 208 21.90 -13.18 -5.75
N ALA A 209 20.91 -14.03 -5.49
CA ALA A 209 19.82 -13.63 -4.63
C ALA A 209 20.32 -13.38 -3.20
N ALA A 210 20.34 -12.12 -2.78
CA ALA A 210 20.68 -11.75 -1.40
C ALA A 210 19.54 -12.06 -0.45
N GLU A 211 19.89 -12.42 0.79
CA GLU A 211 18.92 -12.55 1.87
C GLU A 211 18.35 -11.19 2.27
N THR A 212 17.17 -11.22 2.86
CA THR A 212 16.50 -9.99 3.34
C THR A 212 17.21 -9.47 4.58
N LEU A 213 17.59 -8.18 4.57
CA LEU A 213 18.19 -7.49 5.70
C LEU A 213 17.22 -7.44 6.89
N GLU A 214 17.70 -7.82 8.05
CA GLU A 214 16.98 -7.68 9.31
C GLU A 214 16.87 -6.22 9.71
N CYS A 215 15.64 -5.79 10.07
CA CYS A 215 15.38 -4.44 10.55
C CYS A 215 14.17 -4.38 11.49
N SER A 216 13.96 -3.27 12.15
CA SER A 216 12.73 -3.01 12.92
C SER A 216 11.55 -2.73 11.99
N GLY A 217 10.34 -3.12 12.41
CA GLY A 217 9.09 -2.73 11.73
C GLY A 217 8.85 -1.22 11.72
N ASP A 218 9.51 -0.47 12.58
CA ASP A 218 9.41 0.99 12.73
C ASP A 218 10.43 1.75 11.87
N GLU A 219 11.35 1.04 11.19
CA GLU A 219 12.26 1.70 10.25
C GLU A 219 11.51 2.17 9.01
N ILE A 220 12.02 3.27 8.41
CA ILE A 220 11.45 3.80 7.16
C ILE A 220 11.66 2.79 6.04
N ALA A 221 10.56 2.34 5.47
CA ALA A 221 10.54 1.36 4.41
C ALA A 221 10.51 2.00 3.01
N PHE A 222 9.61 2.92 2.78
CA PHE A 222 9.40 3.55 1.46
C PHE A 222 8.79 4.94 1.60
N TRP A 223 8.85 5.72 0.52
CA TRP A 223 8.18 7.01 0.44
C TRP A 223 7.19 7.05 -0.72
N LEU A 224 6.13 7.82 -0.49
CA LEU A 224 5.22 8.25 -1.54
C LEU A 224 5.20 9.78 -1.56
N TYR A 225 5.23 10.38 -2.75
CA TYR A 225 5.05 11.82 -2.86
C TYR A 225 3.59 12.16 -3.07
N SER A 226 3.04 13.03 -2.23
CA SER A 226 1.70 13.59 -2.38
C SER A 226 1.76 15.05 -2.85
N SER A 227 0.75 15.48 -3.62
CA SER A 227 0.58 16.89 -3.97
C SER A 227 0.13 17.67 -2.73
N GLY A 228 0.88 18.71 -2.37
CA GLY A 228 0.45 19.62 -1.30
C GLY A 228 -0.58 20.64 -1.80
N SER A 229 -1.46 21.15 -0.93
CA SER A 229 -2.34 22.29 -1.22
C SER A 229 -1.56 23.53 -1.67
N THR A 230 -0.27 23.62 -1.34
CA THR A 230 0.65 24.68 -1.78
C THR A 230 1.37 24.40 -3.11
N GLY A 231 1.03 23.30 -3.79
CA GLY A 231 1.61 22.89 -5.07
C GLY A 231 2.98 22.18 -4.99
N ALA A 232 3.73 22.29 -3.89
CA ALA A 232 5.01 21.60 -3.74
C ALA A 232 4.81 20.15 -3.30
N PRO A 233 5.50 19.16 -3.93
CA PRO A 233 5.42 17.76 -3.53
C PRO A 233 5.91 17.55 -2.10
N LYS A 234 5.26 16.62 -1.37
CA LYS A 234 5.62 16.22 0.00
C LYS A 234 6.03 14.75 0.01
N GLY A 235 7.23 14.44 0.45
CA GLY A 235 7.69 13.07 0.68
C GLY A 235 7.06 12.51 1.97
N VAL A 236 6.10 11.62 1.83
CA VAL A 236 5.41 10.93 2.94
C VAL A 236 6.19 9.67 3.26
N ARG A 237 6.72 9.55 4.49
CA ARG A 237 7.58 8.43 4.87
C ARG A 237 6.82 7.36 5.63
N HIS A 238 6.82 6.14 5.09
CA HIS A 238 6.14 4.98 5.69
C HIS A 238 7.14 3.99 6.26
N VAL A 239 6.75 3.36 7.37
CA VAL A 239 7.50 2.31 8.03
C VAL A 239 7.12 0.92 7.48
N HIS A 240 7.96 -0.09 7.73
CA HIS A 240 7.73 -1.45 7.24
C HIS A 240 6.41 -2.06 7.71
N SER A 241 6.03 -1.85 8.98
CA SER A 241 4.80 -2.40 9.56
C SER A 241 3.51 -1.84 8.94
N ALA A 242 3.55 -0.63 8.37
CA ALA A 242 2.38 0.03 7.81
C ALA A 242 1.73 -0.75 6.65
N LEU A 243 2.53 -1.38 5.76
CA LEU A 243 2.01 -2.20 4.67
C LEU A 243 1.16 -3.36 5.16
N ARG A 244 1.69 -4.11 6.16
CA ARG A 244 0.97 -5.25 6.73
C ARG A 244 -0.33 -4.81 7.40
N HIS A 245 -0.31 -3.69 8.12
CA HIS A 245 -1.50 -3.17 8.80
C HIS A 245 -2.65 -2.92 7.81
N THR A 246 -2.39 -2.28 6.65
CA THR A 246 -3.44 -2.06 5.64
C THR A 246 -4.00 -3.36 5.08
N CYS A 247 -3.17 -4.40 4.94
CA CYS A 247 -3.61 -5.73 4.51
C CYS A 247 -4.49 -6.43 5.54
N GLU A 248 -4.08 -6.42 6.81
CA GLU A 248 -4.80 -7.08 7.92
C GLU A 248 -6.13 -6.37 8.25
N THR A 249 -6.28 -5.10 7.88
CA THR A 249 -7.47 -4.29 8.11
C THR A 249 -8.38 -4.27 6.88
N PHE A 250 -8.11 -3.40 5.91
CA PHE A 250 -9.02 -3.18 4.79
C PHE A 250 -9.08 -4.40 3.85
N ALA A 251 -7.94 -4.91 3.40
CA ALA A 251 -7.93 -6.01 2.44
C ALA A 251 -8.59 -7.28 2.99
N LYS A 252 -8.26 -7.65 4.24
CA LYS A 252 -8.77 -8.88 4.86
C LYS A 252 -10.15 -8.71 5.46
N GLN A 253 -10.40 -7.65 6.25
CA GLN A 253 -11.62 -7.53 7.04
C GLN A 253 -12.77 -6.83 6.32
N VAL A 254 -12.49 -6.12 5.22
CA VAL A 254 -13.53 -5.46 4.41
C VAL A 254 -13.69 -6.15 3.06
N LEU A 255 -12.60 -6.36 2.32
CA LEU A 255 -12.66 -6.94 0.97
C LEU A 255 -12.57 -8.47 0.95
N ASP A 256 -12.13 -9.06 2.06
CA ASP A 256 -11.92 -10.51 2.20
C ASP A 256 -11.12 -11.10 1.03
N ILE A 257 -9.95 -10.47 0.74
CA ILE A 257 -9.08 -10.91 -0.35
C ILE A 257 -8.58 -12.33 -0.07
N GLN A 258 -8.71 -13.19 -1.07
CA GLN A 258 -8.42 -14.63 -0.98
C GLN A 258 -7.22 -15.02 -1.86
N GLU A 259 -6.59 -16.14 -1.52
CA GLU A 259 -5.44 -16.65 -2.28
C GLU A 259 -5.76 -16.92 -3.76
N ASN A 260 -6.99 -17.36 -4.06
CA ASN A 260 -7.44 -17.65 -5.44
C ASN A 260 -7.93 -16.41 -6.19
N ASP A 261 -7.89 -15.24 -5.60
CA ASP A 261 -8.26 -14.02 -6.30
C ASP A 261 -7.24 -13.66 -7.40
N ARG A 262 -7.79 -13.03 -8.42
CA ARG A 262 -7.05 -12.34 -9.46
C ARG A 262 -7.48 -10.88 -9.41
N VAL A 263 -6.53 -9.99 -9.10
CA VAL A 263 -6.88 -8.59 -8.90
C VAL A 263 -6.41 -7.74 -10.07
N PHE A 264 -7.18 -6.71 -10.42
CA PHE A 264 -6.78 -5.67 -11.35
C PHE A 264 -7.07 -4.30 -10.75
N SER A 265 -6.04 -3.45 -10.71
CA SER A 265 -6.15 -2.06 -10.28
C SER A 265 -5.91 -1.10 -11.44
N ALA A 266 -6.88 -0.24 -11.71
CA ALA A 266 -6.70 0.87 -12.64
C ALA A 266 -5.88 2.01 -12.04
N ALA A 267 -5.82 2.11 -10.70
CA ALA A 267 -4.93 3.01 -10.01
C ALA A 267 -3.49 2.48 -10.04
N LYS A 268 -2.54 3.34 -10.39
CA LYS A 268 -1.13 2.98 -10.60
C LYS A 268 -0.40 2.69 -9.29
N LEU A 269 0.62 1.82 -9.35
CA LEU A 269 1.40 1.36 -8.19
C LEU A 269 2.15 2.49 -7.45
N PHE A 270 2.40 3.60 -8.09
CA PHE A 270 3.03 4.76 -7.43
C PHE A 270 2.05 5.58 -6.56
N PHE A 271 0.75 5.32 -6.59
CA PHE A 271 -0.22 5.86 -5.64
C PHE A 271 -0.44 4.91 -4.46
N ALA A 272 -0.68 5.45 -3.27
CA ALA A 272 -0.98 4.65 -2.09
C ALA A 272 -2.13 3.65 -2.33
N TYR A 273 -3.22 4.11 -2.98
CA TYR A 273 -4.34 3.26 -3.36
C TYR A 273 -3.94 2.13 -4.31
N GLY A 274 -3.20 2.43 -5.38
CA GLY A 274 -2.73 1.43 -6.34
C GLY A 274 -1.68 0.48 -5.75
N LEU A 275 -0.78 0.97 -4.90
CA LEU A 275 0.24 0.17 -4.22
C LEU A 275 -0.40 -0.93 -3.36
N GLY A 276 -1.44 -0.58 -2.60
CA GLY A 276 -2.24 -1.55 -1.86
C GLY A 276 -2.92 -2.54 -2.80
N ASN A 277 -3.77 -2.03 -3.67
CA ASN A 277 -4.64 -2.82 -4.52
C ASN A 277 -3.91 -3.75 -5.49
N GLY A 278 -2.87 -3.23 -6.15
CA GLY A 278 -2.12 -3.94 -7.20
C GLY A 278 -0.89 -4.68 -6.70
N MET A 279 -0.45 -4.48 -5.44
CA MET A 279 0.75 -5.13 -4.95
C MET A 279 0.57 -5.73 -3.55
N SER A 280 0.47 -4.91 -2.49
CA SER A 280 0.52 -5.46 -1.14
C SER A 280 -0.70 -6.32 -0.77
N PHE A 281 -1.89 -5.99 -1.21
CA PHE A 281 -3.10 -6.77 -0.89
C PHE A 281 -3.09 -8.16 -1.52
N PRO A 282 -2.92 -8.33 -2.84
CA PRO A 282 -2.82 -9.68 -3.41
C PRO A 282 -1.65 -10.47 -2.83
N MET A 283 -0.49 -9.85 -2.63
CA MET A 283 0.65 -10.52 -2.02
C MET A 283 0.41 -10.91 -0.57
N SER A 284 -0.45 -10.22 0.17
CA SER A 284 -0.77 -10.57 1.57
C SER A 284 -1.37 -11.96 1.74
N VAL A 285 -2.00 -12.48 0.71
CA VAL A 285 -2.65 -13.80 0.71
C VAL A 285 -2.08 -14.76 -0.34
N GLY A 286 -1.14 -14.32 -1.17
CA GLY A 286 -0.60 -15.13 -2.27
C GLY A 286 -1.50 -15.16 -3.50
N ALA A 287 -2.31 -14.13 -3.74
CA ALA A 287 -3.14 -13.95 -4.93
C ALA A 287 -2.33 -13.48 -6.15
N THR A 288 -2.96 -13.41 -7.31
CA THR A 288 -2.34 -12.93 -8.56
C THR A 288 -2.79 -11.50 -8.85
N SER A 289 -1.85 -10.62 -9.20
CA SER A 289 -2.11 -9.25 -9.64
C SER A 289 -1.89 -9.11 -11.15
N VAL A 290 -2.83 -8.47 -11.83
CA VAL A 290 -2.74 -8.10 -13.24
C VAL A 290 -2.20 -6.67 -13.32
N LEU A 291 -1.03 -6.49 -13.96
CA LEU A 291 -0.36 -5.22 -14.16
C LEU A 291 -0.66 -4.66 -15.55
N PHE A 292 -0.85 -3.36 -15.65
CA PHE A 292 -1.02 -2.68 -16.92
C PHE A 292 -0.20 -1.40 -16.97
N ASN A 293 0.81 -1.35 -17.82
CA ASN A 293 1.73 -0.22 -17.94
C ASN A 293 1.15 1.01 -18.65
N GLY A 294 0.09 0.83 -19.46
CA GLY A 294 -0.56 1.90 -20.21
C GLY A 294 -1.52 2.75 -19.38
N ARG A 295 -2.14 3.74 -20.05
CA ARG A 295 -3.20 4.55 -19.45
C ARG A 295 -4.51 3.74 -19.37
N PRO A 296 -5.18 3.66 -18.22
CA PRO A 296 -6.45 2.97 -18.07
C PRO A 296 -7.58 3.80 -18.73
N THR A 297 -7.91 3.45 -19.96
CA THR A 297 -9.08 3.98 -20.69
C THR A 297 -10.24 2.99 -20.59
N PRO A 298 -11.50 3.41 -20.87
CA PRO A 298 -12.62 2.45 -20.91
C PRO A 298 -12.38 1.27 -21.85
N ASP A 299 -11.74 1.47 -23.00
CA ASP A 299 -11.42 0.40 -23.97
C ASP A 299 -10.41 -0.59 -23.39
N THR A 300 -9.27 -0.07 -22.87
CA THR A 300 -8.21 -0.92 -22.33
C THR A 300 -8.68 -1.67 -21.09
N VAL A 301 -9.44 -1.01 -20.20
CA VAL A 301 -9.98 -1.66 -19.00
C VAL A 301 -11.01 -2.72 -19.38
N SER A 302 -11.94 -2.44 -20.31
CA SER A 302 -12.91 -3.45 -20.80
C SER A 302 -12.19 -4.67 -21.40
N HIS A 303 -11.13 -4.46 -22.18
CA HIS A 303 -10.32 -5.53 -22.74
C HIS A 303 -9.64 -6.36 -21.64
N ILE A 304 -9.03 -5.71 -20.65
CA ILE A 304 -8.37 -6.39 -19.52
C ILE A 304 -9.38 -7.21 -18.71
N LEU A 305 -10.54 -6.63 -18.40
CA LEU A 305 -11.61 -7.33 -17.69
C LEU A 305 -12.06 -8.58 -18.47
N ALA A 306 -12.28 -8.46 -19.78
CA ALA A 306 -12.69 -9.55 -20.62
C ALA A 306 -11.63 -10.65 -20.80
N THR A 307 -10.36 -10.28 -20.93
CA THR A 307 -9.26 -11.21 -21.26
C THR A 307 -8.67 -11.86 -20.03
N TYR A 308 -8.39 -11.07 -18.98
CA TYR A 308 -7.67 -11.54 -17.78
C TYR A 308 -8.60 -11.98 -16.65
N GLN A 309 -9.91 -11.75 -16.80
CA GLN A 309 -10.95 -12.29 -15.91
C GLN A 309 -10.67 -12.06 -14.41
N PRO A 310 -10.41 -10.81 -13.95
CA PRO A 310 -10.17 -10.58 -12.55
C PRO A 310 -11.42 -10.85 -11.70
N THR A 311 -11.20 -11.26 -10.45
CA THR A 311 -12.27 -11.45 -9.45
C THR A 311 -12.46 -10.20 -8.59
N VAL A 312 -11.45 -9.32 -8.55
CA VAL A 312 -11.48 -8.05 -7.82
C VAL A 312 -11.00 -6.92 -8.73
N TYR A 313 -11.82 -5.87 -8.84
CA TYR A 313 -11.51 -4.69 -9.63
C TYR A 313 -11.46 -3.43 -8.78
N TYR A 314 -10.37 -2.68 -8.91
CA TYR A 314 -10.19 -1.39 -8.24
C TYR A 314 -10.19 -0.27 -9.27
N GLY A 315 -11.18 0.61 -9.18
CA GLY A 315 -11.33 1.76 -10.07
C GLY A 315 -11.40 3.08 -9.31
N VAL A 316 -11.74 4.13 -10.06
CA VAL A 316 -12.07 5.46 -9.55
C VAL A 316 -13.41 5.90 -10.13
N PRO A 317 -14.17 6.80 -9.47
CA PRO A 317 -15.53 7.17 -9.90
C PRO A 317 -15.64 7.57 -11.37
N THR A 318 -14.71 8.39 -11.84
CA THR A 318 -14.68 8.86 -13.24
C THR A 318 -14.50 7.72 -14.24
N LEU A 319 -13.71 6.70 -13.91
CA LEU A 319 -13.50 5.53 -14.76
C LEU A 319 -14.71 4.59 -14.75
N PHE A 320 -15.35 4.40 -13.59
CA PHE A 320 -16.62 3.65 -13.52
C PHE A 320 -17.70 4.28 -14.39
N ALA A 321 -17.84 5.61 -14.33
CA ALA A 321 -18.79 6.34 -15.19
C ALA A 321 -18.47 6.14 -16.68
N ALA A 322 -17.20 6.22 -17.06
CA ALA A 322 -16.78 6.06 -18.44
C ALA A 322 -16.97 4.62 -18.96
N LEU A 323 -16.74 3.61 -18.12
CA LEU A 323 -17.01 2.20 -18.44
C LEU A 323 -18.51 1.95 -18.67
N LEU A 324 -19.35 2.45 -17.76
CA LEU A 324 -20.81 2.33 -17.90
C LEU A 324 -21.29 2.96 -19.20
N HIS A 325 -20.84 4.19 -19.52
CA HIS A 325 -21.20 4.86 -20.77
C HIS A 325 -20.76 4.08 -22.00
N LYS A 326 -19.52 3.56 -21.97
CA LYS A 326 -19.01 2.69 -23.06
C LYS A 326 -19.90 1.46 -23.24
N TRP A 327 -20.18 0.73 -22.19
CA TRP A 327 -20.94 -0.51 -22.28
C TRP A 327 -22.42 -0.30 -22.67
N GLU A 328 -23.02 0.84 -22.28
CA GLU A 328 -24.32 1.27 -22.80
C GLU A 328 -24.25 1.52 -24.32
N THR A 329 -23.17 2.15 -24.80
CA THR A 329 -22.97 2.46 -26.23
C THR A 329 -22.70 1.19 -27.04
N ASP A 330 -21.87 0.28 -26.51
CA ASP A 330 -21.51 -0.99 -27.15
C ASP A 330 -22.65 -2.02 -27.09
N GLY A 331 -23.66 -1.78 -26.23
CA GLY A 331 -24.82 -2.66 -26.03
C GLY A 331 -24.53 -3.88 -25.12
N ALA A 332 -23.33 -4.02 -24.59
CA ALA A 332 -22.97 -5.10 -23.68
C ALA A 332 -21.77 -4.78 -22.79
N ALA A 333 -21.81 -5.21 -21.54
CA ALA A 333 -20.66 -5.29 -20.64
C ALA A 333 -19.90 -6.62 -20.84
N PRO A 334 -18.60 -6.69 -20.56
CA PRO A 334 -17.88 -7.95 -20.59
C PRO A 334 -18.38 -8.90 -19.49
N GLN A 335 -18.40 -10.19 -19.79
CA GLN A 335 -18.68 -11.22 -18.77
C GLN A 335 -17.40 -11.43 -17.95
N VAL A 336 -17.44 -11.10 -16.66
CA VAL A 336 -16.28 -11.13 -15.76
C VAL A 336 -16.70 -11.75 -14.42
N PRO A 337 -15.91 -12.63 -13.80
CA PRO A 337 -16.23 -13.26 -12.52
C PRO A 337 -15.97 -12.32 -11.32
N LEU A 338 -16.33 -11.03 -11.45
CA LEU A 338 -16.13 -10.07 -10.38
C LEU A 338 -16.96 -10.45 -9.15
N ARG A 339 -16.30 -10.55 -8.01
CA ARG A 339 -16.93 -10.68 -6.69
C ARG A 339 -16.83 -9.40 -5.86
N CYS A 340 -15.93 -8.49 -6.24
CA CYS A 340 -15.72 -7.24 -5.54
C CYS A 340 -15.29 -6.14 -6.52
N SER A 341 -15.86 -4.95 -6.36
CA SER A 341 -15.43 -3.72 -7.02
C SER A 341 -15.26 -2.63 -5.97
N THR A 342 -14.15 -1.89 -6.03
CA THR A 342 -13.82 -0.85 -5.05
C THR A 342 -13.54 0.48 -5.74
N SER A 343 -13.98 1.57 -5.13
CA SER A 343 -13.74 2.93 -5.56
C SER A 343 -13.12 3.75 -4.44
N ALA A 344 -12.20 4.63 -4.79
CA ALA A 344 -11.65 5.66 -3.90
C ALA A 344 -11.04 6.83 -4.69
N GLY A 345 -10.56 7.85 -3.98
CA GLY A 345 -9.87 9.02 -4.53
C GLY A 345 -10.79 10.21 -4.80
N GLU A 346 -12.06 9.96 -5.09
CA GLU A 346 -13.12 10.97 -5.29
C GLU A 346 -14.40 10.43 -4.66
N ALA A 347 -15.37 11.31 -4.36
CA ALA A 347 -16.69 10.87 -3.89
C ALA A 347 -17.43 10.12 -5.02
N LEU A 348 -17.89 8.90 -4.75
CA LEU A 348 -18.67 8.12 -5.72
C LEU A 348 -20.09 8.65 -5.85
N PRO A 349 -20.53 9.14 -7.02
CA PRO A 349 -21.91 9.51 -7.25
C PRO A 349 -22.85 8.30 -7.09
N GLU A 350 -23.94 8.48 -6.37
CA GLU A 350 -24.93 7.42 -6.10
C GLU A 350 -25.44 6.76 -7.39
N GLU A 351 -25.69 7.56 -8.43
CA GLU A 351 -26.18 7.08 -9.72
C GLU A 351 -25.21 6.07 -10.36
N ILE A 352 -23.91 6.35 -10.29
CA ILE A 352 -22.85 5.47 -10.83
C ILE A 352 -22.85 4.13 -10.09
N GLY A 353 -22.89 4.16 -8.76
CA GLY A 353 -22.95 2.95 -7.95
C GLY A 353 -24.18 2.09 -8.23
N ARG A 354 -25.36 2.72 -8.37
CA ARG A 354 -26.62 2.04 -8.70
C ARG A 354 -26.57 1.38 -10.09
N LYS A 355 -26.14 2.14 -11.11
CA LYS A 355 -25.98 1.63 -12.49
C LYS A 355 -24.99 0.45 -12.55
N TRP A 356 -23.87 0.56 -11.83
CA TRP A 356 -22.90 -0.54 -11.76
C TRP A 356 -23.51 -1.79 -11.14
N ARG A 357 -24.21 -1.65 -10.01
CA ARG A 357 -24.89 -2.78 -9.37
C ARG A 357 -25.92 -3.43 -10.27
N ASP A 358 -26.73 -2.61 -10.95
CA ASP A 358 -27.81 -3.11 -11.83
C ASP A 358 -27.21 -3.87 -13.04
N LEU A 359 -26.04 -3.45 -13.54
CA LEU A 359 -25.37 -4.08 -14.69
C LEU A 359 -24.49 -5.27 -14.31
N MET A 360 -23.71 -5.17 -13.25
CA MET A 360 -22.69 -6.16 -12.86
C MET A 360 -23.16 -7.11 -11.75
N GLY A 361 -24.31 -6.85 -11.12
CA GLY A 361 -24.85 -7.67 -10.04
C GLY A 361 -24.14 -7.52 -8.68
N LEU A 362 -23.23 -6.52 -8.52
CA LEU A 362 -22.50 -6.27 -7.28
C LEU A 362 -22.32 -4.76 -7.05
N ASP A 363 -22.27 -4.37 -5.77
CA ASP A 363 -22.04 -2.99 -5.40
C ASP A 363 -20.57 -2.56 -5.59
N ILE A 364 -20.35 -1.25 -5.75
CA ILE A 364 -19.04 -0.65 -5.61
C ILE A 364 -18.82 -0.33 -4.12
N ILE A 365 -17.77 -0.88 -3.55
CA ILE A 365 -17.33 -0.59 -2.18
C ILE A 365 -16.55 0.73 -2.22
N ASP A 366 -17.24 1.82 -1.96
CA ASP A 366 -16.61 3.15 -1.91
C ASP A 366 -15.97 3.39 -0.57
N GLY A 367 -14.79 4.05 -0.58
CA GLY A 367 -14.05 4.37 0.62
C GLY A 367 -13.15 5.58 0.47
N VAL A 368 -12.74 6.16 1.59
CA VAL A 368 -11.77 7.24 1.65
C VAL A 368 -10.50 6.80 2.36
N GLY A 369 -9.39 7.19 1.77
CA GLY A 369 -8.05 7.00 2.28
C GLY A 369 -7.18 8.23 1.99
N SER A 370 -5.95 8.18 2.42
CA SER A 370 -4.96 9.21 2.10
C SER A 370 -3.57 8.61 1.98
N THR A 371 -2.64 9.36 1.37
CA THR A 371 -1.23 8.97 1.33
C THR A 371 -0.66 8.86 2.75
N GLU A 372 -1.07 9.74 3.64
CA GLU A 372 -0.62 9.80 5.04
C GLU A 372 -1.06 8.57 5.86
N MET A 373 -2.20 7.97 5.52
CA MET A 373 -2.70 6.74 6.13
C MET A 373 -2.43 5.50 5.29
N LEU A 374 -1.69 5.64 4.21
CA LEU A 374 -1.28 4.63 3.22
C LEU A 374 -2.44 4.02 2.42
N HIS A 375 -3.63 3.87 2.98
CA HIS A 375 -4.78 3.30 2.28
C HIS A 375 -6.11 3.77 2.88
N ILE A 376 -7.20 3.08 2.54
CA ILE A 376 -8.56 3.35 2.98
C ILE A 376 -8.73 3.08 4.48
N PHE A 377 -9.31 4.03 5.20
CA PHE A 377 -9.62 3.96 6.64
C PHE A 377 -11.10 4.16 6.97
N LEU A 378 -11.90 4.71 6.03
CA LEU A 378 -13.38 4.67 6.05
C LEU A 378 -13.86 3.95 4.80
N SER A 379 -14.85 3.08 4.92
CA SER A 379 -15.38 2.33 3.78
C SER A 379 -16.82 1.86 4.00
N ASN A 380 -17.57 1.77 2.91
CA ASN A 380 -18.70 0.89 2.81
C ASN A 380 -18.24 -0.58 2.89
N ARG A 381 -19.16 -1.52 3.05
CA ARG A 381 -18.84 -2.95 3.18
C ARG A 381 -19.71 -3.78 2.24
N PRO A 382 -19.23 -4.94 1.77
CA PRO A 382 -20.07 -5.87 1.03
C PRO A 382 -21.37 -6.18 1.79
N GLY A 383 -22.50 -6.06 1.08
CA GLY A 383 -23.82 -6.29 1.66
C GLY A 383 -24.38 -5.17 2.55
N ASP A 384 -23.60 -4.08 2.77
CA ASP A 384 -23.97 -2.93 3.60
C ASP A 384 -23.47 -1.63 2.97
N VAL A 385 -23.76 -1.43 1.68
CA VAL A 385 -23.40 -0.23 0.93
C VAL A 385 -24.51 0.82 1.03
N GLN A 386 -24.13 2.02 1.47
CA GLN A 386 -24.97 3.21 1.40
C GLN A 386 -24.27 4.26 0.53
N TYR A 387 -24.73 4.38 -0.72
CA TYR A 387 -24.20 5.39 -1.64
C TYR A 387 -24.42 6.81 -1.11
N GLY A 388 -23.53 7.73 -1.49
CA GLY A 388 -23.49 9.08 -0.94
C GLY A 388 -22.81 9.19 0.42
N THR A 389 -22.27 8.07 0.94
CA THR A 389 -21.45 8.05 2.17
C THR A 389 -20.15 7.28 1.97
N SER A 390 -19.12 7.64 2.75
CA SER A 390 -17.87 6.88 2.83
C SER A 390 -17.97 5.69 3.83
N GLY A 391 -19.18 5.29 4.20
CA GLY A 391 -19.41 4.15 5.10
C GLY A 391 -19.02 4.42 6.56
N THR A 392 -18.30 3.48 7.16
CA THR A 392 -17.87 3.49 8.57
C THR A 392 -16.37 3.27 8.68
N ALA A 393 -15.80 3.42 9.87
CA ALA A 393 -14.39 3.12 10.10
C ALA A 393 -14.04 1.68 9.72
N VAL A 394 -12.96 1.51 8.99
CA VAL A 394 -12.36 0.19 8.73
C VAL A 394 -11.88 -0.38 10.06
N PRO A 395 -12.11 -1.68 10.36
CA PRO A 395 -11.62 -2.30 11.58
C PRO A 395 -10.11 -2.08 11.75
N GLY A 396 -9.68 -1.67 12.94
CA GLY A 396 -8.29 -1.29 13.22
C GLY A 396 -8.00 0.20 13.09
N TYR A 397 -8.97 0.99 12.61
CA TYR A 397 -8.89 2.45 12.61
C TYR A 397 -9.94 3.06 13.54
N GLU A 398 -9.57 4.16 14.16
CA GLU A 398 -10.50 5.03 14.88
C GLU A 398 -10.61 6.35 14.14
N VAL A 399 -11.82 6.88 14.10
CA VAL A 399 -12.10 8.17 13.46
C VAL A 399 -12.94 9.06 14.35
N ARG A 400 -12.69 10.36 14.30
CA ARG A 400 -13.48 11.36 15.01
C ARG A 400 -13.61 12.64 14.18
N LEU A 401 -14.70 13.36 14.39
CA LEU A 401 -14.91 14.68 13.85
C LEU A 401 -14.68 15.72 14.93
N VAL A 402 -13.92 16.75 14.62
CA VAL A 402 -13.61 17.83 15.57
C VAL A 402 -13.95 19.20 15.00
N ASP A 403 -14.31 20.15 15.85
CA ASP A 403 -14.46 21.55 15.51
C ASP A 403 -13.09 22.27 15.42
N GLU A 404 -13.12 23.59 15.29
CA GLU A 404 -11.93 24.44 15.17
C GLU A 404 -11.09 24.47 16.46
N ASP A 405 -11.72 24.28 17.60
CA ASP A 405 -11.08 24.23 18.92
C ASP A 405 -10.53 22.84 19.25
N GLY A 406 -10.82 21.84 18.40
CA GLY A 406 -10.40 20.44 18.56
C GLY A 406 -11.35 19.63 19.43
N ALA A 407 -12.52 20.17 19.79
CA ALA A 407 -13.54 19.42 20.52
C ALA A 407 -14.29 18.46 19.58
N VAL A 408 -14.60 17.25 20.09
CA VAL A 408 -15.34 16.24 19.33
C VAL A 408 -16.78 16.70 19.09
N VAL A 409 -17.24 16.68 17.84
CA VAL A 409 -18.60 17.06 17.46
C VAL A 409 -19.53 15.83 17.39
N GLY A 410 -20.84 16.08 17.61
CA GLY A 410 -21.87 15.04 17.56
C GLY A 410 -22.34 14.72 16.14
N ALA A 411 -23.32 13.79 16.04
CA ALA A 411 -23.98 13.47 14.77
C ALA A 411 -24.74 14.71 14.23
N GLY A 412 -24.75 14.84 12.89
CA GLY A 412 -25.38 15.97 12.20
C GLY A 412 -24.57 17.28 12.23
N VAL A 413 -23.34 17.25 12.77
CA VAL A 413 -22.47 18.41 12.82
C VAL A 413 -21.24 18.18 11.97
N VAL A 414 -20.94 19.12 11.06
CA VAL A 414 -19.75 19.08 10.21
C VAL A 414 -18.50 19.37 11.04
N GLY A 415 -17.51 18.49 10.95
CA GLY A 415 -16.22 18.61 11.61
C GLY A 415 -15.05 18.19 10.73
N GLU A 416 -13.85 18.50 11.15
CA GLU A 416 -12.64 17.98 10.50
C GLU A 416 -12.43 16.51 10.88
N LEU A 417 -12.15 15.68 9.89
CA LEU A 417 -11.91 14.25 10.09
C LEU A 417 -10.49 14.00 10.56
N LEU A 418 -10.38 13.35 11.71
CA LEU A 418 -9.15 12.84 12.27
C LEU A 418 -9.20 11.31 12.28
N VAL A 419 -8.05 10.70 11.98
CA VAL A 419 -7.91 9.25 11.92
C VAL A 419 -6.74 8.79 12.80
N ARG A 420 -6.94 7.67 13.51
CA ARG A 420 -5.89 6.94 14.23
C ARG A 420 -5.80 5.51 13.69
N GLY A 421 -4.59 5.04 13.40
CA GLY A 421 -4.31 3.69 12.94
C GLY A 421 -2.82 3.47 12.68
N GLU A 422 -2.37 2.24 12.79
CA GLU A 422 -0.96 1.83 12.72
C GLU A 422 -0.32 2.00 11.34
N SER A 423 -1.10 2.28 10.30
CA SER A 423 -0.59 2.57 8.95
C SER A 423 -0.22 4.04 8.74
N ALA A 424 -0.43 4.89 9.75
CA ALA A 424 -0.06 6.30 9.67
C ALA A 424 1.41 6.47 9.32
N ALA A 425 1.71 7.39 8.40
CA ALA A 425 3.08 7.72 8.04
C ALA A 425 3.85 8.28 9.25
N ALA A 426 5.16 8.06 9.27
CA ALA A 426 6.01 8.59 10.32
C ALA A 426 6.02 10.13 10.31
N ASP A 427 6.15 10.72 9.12
CA ASP A 427 6.20 12.18 8.94
C ASP A 427 6.23 12.57 7.45
N TYR A 428 6.41 13.88 7.22
CA TYR A 428 6.81 14.45 5.94
C TYR A 428 8.31 14.78 5.97
N TRP A 429 9.03 14.27 4.99
CA TRP A 429 10.45 14.55 4.82
C TRP A 429 10.73 16.06 4.74
N ASN A 430 11.68 16.54 5.54
CA ASN A 430 12.12 17.95 5.59
C ASN A 430 11.01 19.00 5.83
N GLN A 431 9.79 18.59 6.27
CA GLN A 431 8.65 19.50 6.47
C GLN A 431 8.12 19.41 7.91
N ARG A 432 8.97 19.79 8.87
CA ARG A 432 8.69 19.68 10.32
C ARG A 432 7.38 20.35 10.74
N ASP A 433 7.09 21.54 10.24
CA ASP A 433 5.89 22.28 10.67
C ASP A 433 4.62 21.61 10.13
N LYS A 434 4.62 21.16 8.88
CA LYS A 434 3.52 20.39 8.31
C LYS A 434 3.33 19.05 9.01
N THR A 435 4.44 18.36 9.34
CA THR A 435 4.39 17.11 10.12
C THR A 435 3.64 17.33 11.43
N ARG A 436 4.00 18.39 12.17
CA ARG A 436 3.35 18.72 13.46
C ARG A 436 1.89 19.17 13.33
N GLN A 437 1.52 19.75 12.19
CA GLN A 437 0.13 20.16 11.90
C GLN A 437 -0.73 18.96 11.54
N THR A 438 -0.17 17.99 10.79
CA THR A 438 -0.89 16.81 10.30
C THR A 438 -0.90 15.68 11.33
N PHE A 439 0.27 15.30 11.85
CA PHE A 439 0.40 14.19 12.80
C PHE A 439 0.43 14.73 14.24
N LYS A 440 -0.70 14.62 14.94
CA LYS A 440 -0.88 15.13 16.31
C LYS A 440 -1.01 13.99 17.31
N GLY A 441 0.12 13.55 17.86
CA GLY A 441 0.17 12.36 18.71
C GLY A 441 -0.21 11.13 17.86
N GLU A 442 -1.24 10.39 18.29
CA GLU A 442 -1.73 9.21 17.59
C GLU A 442 -2.73 9.55 16.44
N TRP A 443 -3.08 10.82 16.24
CA TRP A 443 -4.11 11.26 15.30
C TRP A 443 -3.52 11.95 14.09
N THR A 444 -3.95 11.52 12.91
CA THR A 444 -3.66 12.16 11.62
C THR A 444 -4.84 13.02 11.19
N ARG A 445 -4.60 14.29 10.90
CA ARG A 445 -5.57 15.21 10.30
C ARG A 445 -5.63 14.96 8.80
N THR A 446 -6.82 14.65 8.28
CA THR A 446 -6.98 14.38 6.85
C THR A 446 -7.08 15.66 6.01
N GLY A 447 -7.50 16.77 6.60
CA GLY A 447 -7.84 18.00 5.91
C GLY A 447 -9.21 17.93 5.20
N ASP A 448 -10.00 16.90 5.48
CA ASP A 448 -11.35 16.73 4.95
C ASP A 448 -12.39 17.08 6.02
N LYS A 449 -13.50 17.63 5.60
CA LYS A 449 -14.69 17.89 6.42
C LYS A 449 -15.75 16.82 6.16
N TYR A 450 -16.27 16.30 7.23
CA TYR A 450 -17.30 15.26 7.22
C TYR A 450 -18.43 15.58 8.22
N GLU A 451 -19.59 15.03 7.94
CA GLU A 451 -20.70 14.90 8.86
C GLU A 451 -20.89 13.42 9.20
N ARG A 452 -21.21 13.09 10.45
CA ARG A 452 -21.64 11.75 10.83
C ARG A 452 -23.15 11.70 10.96
N SER A 453 -23.80 10.89 10.14
CA SER A 453 -25.26 10.69 10.21
C SER A 453 -25.70 10.03 11.52
N ALA A 454 -27.01 10.08 11.83
CA ALA A 454 -27.57 9.36 12.99
C ALA A 454 -27.36 7.83 12.91
N ALA A 455 -27.23 7.27 11.70
CA ALA A 455 -26.91 5.85 11.46
C ALA A 455 -25.40 5.54 11.60
N GLY A 456 -24.56 6.53 11.94
CA GLY A 456 -23.12 6.34 12.12
C GLY A 456 -22.30 6.35 10.84
N ARG A 457 -22.90 6.69 9.67
CA ARG A 457 -22.22 6.80 8.38
C ARG A 457 -21.56 8.16 8.23
N TYR A 458 -20.41 8.20 7.58
CA TYR A 458 -19.65 9.42 7.32
C TYR A 458 -19.97 9.96 5.92
N ILE A 459 -20.38 11.22 5.85
CA ILE A 459 -20.77 11.94 4.63
C ILE A 459 -19.72 13.00 4.36
N TYR A 460 -19.11 12.95 3.18
CA TYR A 460 -18.11 13.93 2.77
C TYR A 460 -18.74 15.29 2.52
N CYS A 461 -18.17 16.35 3.10
CA CYS A 461 -18.65 17.72 2.97
C CYS A 461 -17.70 18.64 2.19
N GLY A 462 -16.45 18.23 1.95
CA GLY A 462 -15.44 19.00 1.20
C GLY A 462 -14.10 19.03 1.89
N ARG A 463 -13.13 19.71 1.26
CA ARG A 463 -11.80 19.97 1.86
C ARG A 463 -11.87 21.13 2.83
N THR A 464 -11.07 21.11 3.88
CA THR A 464 -10.96 22.21 4.85
C THR A 464 -10.54 23.51 4.16
N ASP A 465 -9.66 23.44 3.14
CA ASP A 465 -9.14 24.58 2.41
C ASP A 465 -10.14 25.15 1.38
N ASP A 466 -11.16 24.37 0.96
CA ASP A 466 -12.14 24.75 -0.04
C ASP A 466 -13.46 25.22 0.56
N MET A 467 -13.72 24.89 1.83
CA MET A 467 -14.96 25.27 2.51
C MET A 467 -14.86 26.67 3.14
N PHE A 468 -15.94 27.40 3.11
CA PHE A 468 -16.06 28.71 3.75
C PHE A 468 -17.29 28.78 4.67
N LYS A 469 -17.25 29.67 5.65
CA LYS A 469 -18.39 29.91 6.57
C LYS A 469 -19.27 31.06 6.10
N VAL A 470 -20.58 30.80 6.05
CA VAL A 470 -21.58 31.81 5.88
C VAL A 470 -22.47 31.83 7.13
N SER A 471 -22.48 32.94 7.84
CA SER A 471 -23.25 33.08 9.10
C SER A 471 -23.01 31.95 10.11
N GLY A 472 -21.75 31.47 10.20
CA GLY A 472 -21.35 30.40 11.12
C GLY A 472 -21.61 28.97 10.62
N ILE A 473 -22.21 28.82 9.45
CA ILE A 473 -22.47 27.50 8.83
C ILE A 473 -21.41 27.23 7.76
N TRP A 474 -20.82 26.03 7.77
CA TRP A 474 -19.92 25.58 6.71
C TRP A 474 -20.66 25.37 5.41
N VAL A 475 -20.18 25.98 4.34
CA VAL A 475 -20.72 25.85 2.98
C VAL A 475 -19.66 25.20 2.10
N SER A 476 -20.02 24.09 1.46
CA SER A 476 -19.21 23.44 0.43
C SER A 476 -19.50 24.09 -0.93
N PRO A 477 -18.49 24.40 -1.74
CA PRO A 477 -18.69 24.82 -3.13
C PRO A 477 -19.27 23.71 -4.01
N PHE A 478 -19.25 22.47 -3.53
CA PHE A 478 -19.79 21.29 -4.22
C PHE A 478 -21.24 21.03 -3.82
#